data_83ab607e6644ef7dddedc38c710a8890
#
_entry.id   83ab607e6644ef7dddedc38c710a8890
#
_cell.length_a   1.000
_cell.length_b   1.000
_cell.length_c   1.000
_cell.angle_alpha   90.00
_cell.angle_beta   90.00
_cell.angle_gamma   90.00
#
_symmetry.space_group_name_H-M   'P 1'
#
loop_
_entity.id
_entity.type
_entity.pdbx_description
1 polymer ?
#
loop_
_entity_poly.entity_id
_entity_poly.type
_entity_poly.pdbx_seq_one_letter_code
_entity_poly.pdbx_strand_id
1 'polypeptide(L)'
;GDVYKRQPERHLVKEGTPTMGGLLILAAVVFSVFCWGDLSNKYLWLVLFMTVSFGVIGWIDDLTKLKTQSSNGLTSRQKFFWQSLSAFIGIIIFYTYSTNPLETSLIIPFFKDFSLPLGLFFIFFSYFVIVGSSSAVNLTDGLDGLAIMPSVMIAAALGVLGYASGNIIISDYLNIPY
;
A
#
# COMPACT_ATOMS: atom_id res chain seq x y z
N GLY A 1 21.74 10.89 25.69
CA GLY A 1 21.01 10.89 26.96
C GLY A 1 19.82 11.85 27.01
N ASP A 2 19.82 12.95 26.25
CA ASP A 2 18.77 13.99 26.40
C ASP A 2 17.55 13.84 25.48
N VAL A 3 17.59 13.00 24.48
CA VAL A 3 16.46 12.75 23.57
C VAL A 3 15.33 12.00 24.30
N TYR A 4 15.68 11.11 25.23
CA TYR A 4 14.70 10.32 25.99
C TYR A 4 14.00 11.09 27.11
N LYS A 5 14.57 12.20 27.61
CA LYS A 5 13.96 12.99 28.70
C LYS A 5 12.71 13.79 28.29
N ARG A 6 12.40 13.88 27.00
CA ARG A 6 11.19 14.58 26.50
C ARG A 6 10.07 13.65 26.07
N GLN A 7 10.25 12.33 26.20
CA GLN A 7 9.21 11.36 25.88
C GLN A 7 8.37 11.05 27.13
N PRO A 8 7.04 10.84 27.00
CA PRO A 8 6.20 10.37 28.09
C PRO A 8 6.77 9.07 28.68
N GLU A 9 6.67 8.88 29.99
CA GLU A 9 7.23 7.73 30.73
C GLU A 9 6.84 6.36 30.12
N ARG A 10 5.71 6.26 29.46
CA ARG A 10 5.25 5.06 28.76
C ARG A 10 6.17 4.60 27.59
N HIS A 11 7.00 5.50 27.06
CA HIS A 11 7.95 5.17 25.99
C HIS A 11 9.31 4.69 26.51
N LEU A 12 9.63 4.88 27.78
CA LEU A 12 10.86 4.38 28.42
C LEU A 12 10.88 2.86 28.54
N VAL A 13 9.69 2.22 28.57
CA VAL A 13 9.55 0.75 28.65
C VAL A 13 9.95 0.06 27.32
N LYS A 14 10.10 0.80 26.24
CA LYS A 14 10.46 0.27 24.91
C LYS A 14 11.96 0.33 24.59
N GLU A 15 12.79 0.65 25.57
CA GLU A 15 14.25 0.64 25.42
C GLU A 15 14.70 -0.80 25.12
N GLY A 16 15.30 -1.02 23.92
CA GLY A 16 15.72 -2.36 23.47
C GLY A 16 14.75 -3.07 22.49
N THR A 17 13.62 -2.46 22.12
CA THR A 17 12.74 -3.05 21.08
C THR A 17 13.43 -2.94 19.71
N PRO A 18 13.52 -4.04 18.93
CA PRO A 18 14.09 -3.99 17.60
C PRO A 18 13.36 -2.97 16.71
N THR A 19 14.11 -2.08 16.10
CA THR A 19 13.57 -1.13 15.11
C THR A 19 13.70 -1.72 13.70
N MET A 20 12.90 -1.23 12.74
CA MET A 20 12.93 -1.63 11.32
C MET A 20 12.37 -3.02 11.01
N GLY A 21 11.45 -3.55 11.82
CA GLY A 21 10.73 -4.80 11.50
C GLY A 21 10.01 -4.79 10.15
N GLY A 22 9.59 -3.61 9.68
CA GLY A 22 8.96 -3.43 8.36
C GLY A 22 9.85 -3.85 7.18
N LEU A 23 11.18 -3.69 7.29
CA LEU A 23 12.10 -4.15 6.25
C LEU A 23 12.11 -5.68 6.12
N LEU A 24 12.08 -6.38 7.25
CA LEU A 24 12.02 -7.84 7.26
C LEU A 24 10.70 -8.35 6.64
N ILE A 25 9.58 -7.70 6.99
CA ILE A 25 8.27 -8.03 6.42
C ILE A 25 8.28 -7.80 4.91
N LEU A 26 8.80 -6.67 4.46
CA LEU A 26 8.91 -6.35 3.03
C LEU A 26 9.77 -7.38 2.29
N ALA A 27 10.93 -7.73 2.85
CA ALA A 27 11.80 -8.75 2.27
C ALA A 27 11.12 -10.12 2.20
N ALA A 28 10.41 -10.54 3.25
CA ALA A 28 9.66 -11.79 3.27
C ALA A 28 8.54 -11.81 2.22
N VAL A 29 7.79 -10.70 2.06
CA VAL A 29 6.74 -10.58 1.04
C VAL A 29 7.36 -10.68 -0.37
N VAL A 30 8.42 -9.92 -0.64
CA VAL A 30 9.10 -9.96 -1.94
C VAL A 30 9.61 -11.37 -2.24
N PHE A 31 10.27 -12.01 -1.28
CA PHE A 31 10.77 -13.37 -1.43
C PHE A 31 9.63 -14.37 -1.71
N SER A 32 8.53 -14.27 -0.97
CA SER A 32 7.37 -15.14 -1.16
C SER A 32 6.75 -14.96 -2.55
N VAL A 33 6.66 -13.73 -3.04
CA VAL A 33 6.16 -13.44 -4.39
C VAL A 33 7.05 -14.07 -5.46
N PHE A 34 8.38 -14.03 -5.30
CA PHE A 34 9.29 -14.67 -6.23
C PHE A 34 9.23 -16.20 -6.21
N CYS A 35 8.92 -16.80 -5.05
CA CYS A 35 8.84 -18.25 -4.91
C CYS A 35 7.51 -18.84 -5.41
N TRP A 36 6.40 -18.15 -5.21
CA TRP A 36 5.06 -18.68 -5.44
C TRP A 36 4.20 -17.85 -6.39
N GLY A 37 4.64 -16.64 -6.74
CA GLY A 37 3.90 -15.75 -7.63
C GLY A 37 4.01 -16.17 -9.10
N ASP A 38 2.97 -15.89 -9.86
CA ASP A 38 3.02 -16.02 -11.32
C ASP A 38 3.77 -14.82 -11.92
N LEU A 39 5.07 -15.01 -12.16
CA LEU A 39 5.97 -13.99 -12.69
C LEU A 39 5.65 -13.57 -14.15
N SER A 40 4.81 -14.32 -14.85
CA SER A 40 4.31 -13.92 -16.19
C SER A 40 3.20 -12.87 -16.12
N ASN A 41 2.57 -12.70 -14.94
CA ASN A 41 1.52 -11.73 -14.76
C ASN A 41 2.08 -10.31 -14.60
N LYS A 42 1.78 -9.44 -15.58
CA LYS A 42 2.21 -8.03 -15.57
C LYS A 42 1.72 -7.23 -14.36
N TYR A 43 0.53 -7.55 -13.84
CA TYR A 43 -0.05 -6.85 -12.68
C TYR A 43 0.68 -7.19 -11.38
N LEU A 44 1.22 -8.40 -11.27
CA LEU A 44 2.05 -8.78 -10.13
C LEU A 44 3.27 -7.86 -9.99
N TRP A 45 3.94 -7.58 -11.12
CA TRP A 45 5.10 -6.69 -11.15
C TRP A 45 4.74 -5.25 -10.77
N LEU A 46 3.57 -4.79 -11.18
CA LEU A 46 3.07 -3.46 -10.81
C LEU A 46 2.83 -3.35 -9.31
N VAL A 47 2.12 -4.33 -8.72
CA VAL A 47 1.86 -4.37 -7.28
C VAL A 47 3.17 -4.48 -6.50
N LEU A 48 4.10 -5.31 -6.97
CA LEU A 48 5.42 -5.46 -6.35
C LEU A 48 6.21 -4.15 -6.40
N PHE A 49 6.23 -3.48 -7.56
CA PHE A 49 6.85 -2.16 -7.72
C PHE A 49 6.28 -1.14 -6.73
N MET A 50 4.96 -1.04 -6.62
CA MET A 50 4.29 -0.13 -5.69
C MET A 50 4.66 -0.47 -4.24
N THR A 51 4.57 -1.75 -3.87
CA THR A 51 4.90 -2.22 -2.51
C THR A 51 6.33 -1.90 -2.13
N VAL A 52 7.29 -2.20 -3.02
CA VAL A 52 8.71 -1.93 -2.77
C VAL A 52 8.99 -0.43 -2.72
N SER A 53 8.44 0.35 -3.66
CA SER A 53 8.67 1.81 -3.70
C SER A 53 8.18 2.50 -2.42
N PHE A 54 6.97 2.20 -1.97
CA PHE A 54 6.43 2.75 -0.73
C PHE A 54 7.18 2.23 0.50
N GLY A 55 7.59 0.95 0.49
CA GLY A 55 8.41 0.36 1.53
C GLY A 55 9.78 1.01 1.66
N VAL A 56 10.44 1.32 0.54
CA VAL A 56 11.73 2.03 0.51
C VAL A 56 11.58 3.45 1.05
N ILE A 57 10.50 4.16 0.73
CA ILE A 57 10.23 5.50 1.28
C ILE A 57 10.11 5.43 2.81
N GLY A 58 9.36 4.46 3.34
CA GLY A 58 9.25 4.23 4.77
C GLY A 58 10.59 3.86 5.41
N TRP A 59 11.36 3.00 4.78
CA TRP A 59 12.69 2.61 5.24
C TRP A 59 13.67 3.79 5.30
N ILE A 60 13.69 4.66 4.29
CA ILE A 60 14.52 5.87 4.29
C ILE A 60 14.09 6.83 5.40
N ASP A 61 12.78 6.95 5.66
CA ASP A 61 12.24 7.75 6.76
C ASP A 61 12.78 7.26 8.11
N ASP A 62 12.70 5.95 8.36
CA ASP A 62 13.18 5.34 9.60
C ASP A 62 14.72 5.38 9.73
N LEU A 63 15.46 5.15 8.64
CA LEU A 63 16.92 5.32 8.62
C LEU A 63 17.33 6.74 8.97
N THR A 64 16.59 7.73 8.49
CA THR A 64 16.88 9.14 8.76
C THR A 64 16.70 9.44 10.25
N LYS A 65 15.61 8.93 10.86
CA LYS A 65 15.37 9.04 12.31
C LYS A 65 16.48 8.41 13.13
N LEU A 66 16.95 7.22 12.73
CA LEU A 66 18.04 6.53 13.42
C LEU A 66 19.38 7.29 13.31
N LYS A 67 19.71 7.80 12.12
CA LYS A 67 20.97 8.53 11.89
C LYS A 67 21.00 9.88 12.61
N THR A 68 19.89 10.59 12.64
CA THR A 68 19.77 11.91 13.27
C THR A 68 19.52 11.81 14.77
N GLN A 69 19.27 10.61 15.30
CA GLN A 69 18.85 10.36 16.69
C GLN A 69 17.72 11.31 17.14
N SER A 70 16.85 11.63 16.21
CA SER A 70 15.71 12.51 16.42
C SER A 70 14.43 11.84 15.94
N SER A 71 13.30 12.27 16.47
CA SER A 71 11.98 11.83 16.00
C SER A 71 11.65 12.35 14.60
N ASN A 72 12.48 13.24 14.04
CA ASN A 72 12.26 13.84 12.73
C ASN A 72 12.91 12.97 11.65
N GLY A 73 12.10 12.24 10.89
CA GLY A 73 12.50 11.54 9.66
C GLY A 73 12.54 12.46 8.45
N LEU A 74 12.10 11.96 7.31
CA LEU A 74 11.89 12.76 6.11
C LEU A 74 10.88 13.88 6.38
N THR A 75 11.12 15.05 5.77
CA THR A 75 10.11 16.13 5.85
C THR A 75 8.81 15.67 5.17
N SER A 76 7.66 16.13 5.67
CA SER A 76 6.35 15.78 5.09
C SER A 76 6.28 16.07 3.58
N ARG A 77 6.94 17.15 3.12
CA ARG A 77 7.01 17.50 1.69
C ARG A 77 7.82 16.50 0.87
N GLN A 78 8.97 16.04 1.40
CA GLN A 78 9.80 15.04 0.73
C GLN A 78 9.07 13.70 0.65
N LYS A 79 8.44 13.27 1.74
CA LYS A 79 7.67 12.03 1.79
C LYS A 79 6.52 12.06 0.78
N PHE A 80 5.74 13.14 0.79
CA PHE A 80 4.65 13.35 -0.16
C PHE A 80 5.12 13.37 -1.61
N PHE A 81 6.26 14.02 -1.88
CA PHE A 81 6.83 14.08 -3.24
C PHE A 81 7.20 12.68 -3.76
N TRP A 82 7.92 11.89 -2.97
CA TRP A 82 8.34 10.54 -3.38
C TRP A 82 7.16 9.58 -3.50
N GLN A 83 6.18 9.67 -2.60
CA GLN A 83 4.93 8.90 -2.70
C GLN A 83 4.15 9.26 -3.97
N SER A 84 4.02 10.55 -4.26
CA SER A 84 3.34 11.04 -5.46
C SER A 84 4.05 10.58 -6.73
N LEU A 85 5.37 10.68 -6.78
CA LEU A 85 6.16 10.24 -7.93
C LEU A 85 5.97 8.73 -8.19
N SER A 86 6.11 7.92 -7.16
CA SER A 86 5.92 6.46 -7.26
C SER A 86 4.49 6.11 -7.68
N ALA A 87 3.49 6.77 -7.10
CA ALA A 87 2.09 6.57 -7.46
C ALA A 87 1.82 6.92 -8.93
N PHE A 88 2.28 8.06 -9.41
CA PHE A 88 2.11 8.46 -10.81
C PHE A 88 2.77 7.48 -11.77
N ILE A 89 4.00 7.05 -11.50
CA ILE A 89 4.69 6.06 -12.34
C ILE A 89 3.86 4.77 -12.41
N GLY A 90 3.42 4.24 -11.26
CA GLY A 90 2.62 3.02 -11.22
C GLY A 90 1.28 3.15 -11.94
N ILE A 91 0.58 4.27 -11.76
CA ILE A 91 -0.71 4.53 -12.43
C ILE A 91 -0.53 4.65 -13.94
N ILE A 92 0.49 5.35 -14.42
CA ILE A 92 0.77 5.49 -15.86
C ILE A 92 1.09 4.12 -16.45
N ILE A 93 1.93 3.32 -15.79
CA ILE A 93 2.24 1.96 -16.22
C ILE A 93 0.94 1.15 -16.30
N PHE A 94 0.10 1.16 -15.26
CA PHE A 94 -1.18 0.45 -15.26
C PHE A 94 -2.05 0.90 -16.42
N TYR A 95 -2.24 2.21 -16.58
CA TYR A 95 -3.10 2.78 -17.63
C TYR A 95 -2.63 2.41 -19.05
N THR A 96 -1.32 2.38 -19.28
CA THR A 96 -0.75 2.01 -20.59
C THR A 96 -0.84 0.53 -20.89
N TYR A 97 -0.80 -0.33 -19.85
CA TYR A 97 -0.92 -1.78 -20.01
C TYR A 97 -2.35 -2.31 -19.91
N SER A 98 -3.28 -1.47 -19.48
CA SER A 98 -4.72 -1.81 -19.44
C SER A 98 -5.24 -2.00 -20.86
N THR A 99 -5.77 -3.19 -21.13
CA THR A 99 -6.34 -3.55 -22.44
C THR A 99 -7.85 -3.64 -22.41
N ASN A 100 -8.42 -3.81 -21.21
CA ASN A 100 -9.85 -3.94 -21.01
C ASN A 100 -10.43 -2.62 -20.47
N PRO A 101 -11.47 -2.03 -21.10
CA PRO A 101 -12.11 -0.82 -20.59
C PRO A 101 -12.66 -0.94 -19.16
N LEU A 102 -12.98 -2.16 -18.71
CA LEU A 102 -13.44 -2.40 -17.34
C LEU A 102 -12.35 -2.15 -16.28
N GLU A 103 -11.07 -2.33 -16.64
CA GLU A 103 -9.94 -2.11 -15.73
C GLU A 103 -9.80 -0.64 -15.30
N THR A 104 -10.28 0.29 -16.13
CA THR A 104 -10.26 1.74 -15.88
C THR A 104 -11.65 2.30 -15.55
N SER A 105 -12.58 1.43 -15.24
CA SER A 105 -13.96 1.78 -14.90
C SER A 105 -14.18 1.64 -13.39
N LEU A 106 -14.98 2.53 -12.82
CA LEU A 106 -15.43 2.43 -11.44
C LEU A 106 -16.70 1.57 -11.40
N ILE A 107 -16.59 0.43 -10.74
CA ILE A 107 -17.74 -0.44 -10.45
C ILE A 107 -18.24 -0.07 -9.06
N ILE A 108 -19.52 0.34 -9.00
CA ILE A 108 -20.14 0.71 -7.72
C ILE A 108 -20.73 -0.55 -7.09
N PRO A 109 -20.32 -0.92 -5.86
CA PRO A 109 -20.90 -2.05 -5.14
C PRO A 109 -22.43 -1.89 -5.07
N PHE A 110 -23.15 -3.01 -5.18
CA PHE A 110 -24.62 -3.11 -5.20
C PHE A 110 -25.30 -2.71 -6.51
N PHE A 111 -24.66 -1.95 -7.41
CA PHE A 111 -25.20 -1.60 -8.73
C PHE A 111 -24.44 -2.37 -9.81
N LYS A 112 -24.77 -3.66 -9.98
CA LYS A 112 -24.02 -4.63 -10.80
C LYS A 112 -23.91 -4.24 -12.28
N ASP A 113 -24.95 -3.60 -12.80
CA ASP A 113 -25.04 -3.22 -14.22
C ASP A 113 -24.49 -1.81 -14.50
N PHE A 114 -24.02 -1.12 -13.44
CA PHE A 114 -23.52 0.25 -13.56
C PHE A 114 -22.00 0.30 -13.42
N SER A 115 -21.32 0.43 -14.55
CA SER A 115 -19.89 0.71 -14.60
C SER A 115 -19.66 2.11 -15.17
N LEU A 116 -18.98 2.96 -14.42
CA LEU A 116 -18.64 4.30 -14.85
C LEU A 116 -17.24 4.30 -15.47
N PRO A 117 -17.12 4.45 -16.80
CA PRO A 117 -15.80 4.55 -17.43
C PRO A 117 -15.15 5.88 -17.05
N LEU A 118 -14.05 5.83 -16.32
CA LEU A 118 -13.36 7.03 -15.84
C LEU A 118 -12.45 7.65 -16.90
N GLY A 119 -12.00 6.88 -17.90
CA GLY A 119 -11.06 7.36 -18.90
C GLY A 119 -9.82 8.00 -18.27
N LEU A 120 -9.43 9.20 -18.70
CA LEU A 120 -8.29 9.94 -18.13
C LEU A 120 -8.50 10.34 -16.66
N PHE A 121 -9.74 10.46 -16.20
CA PHE A 121 -10.03 10.76 -14.80
C PHE A 121 -9.60 9.63 -13.86
N PHE A 122 -9.45 8.41 -14.38
CA PHE A 122 -8.90 7.27 -13.64
C PHE A 122 -7.54 7.58 -13.02
N ILE A 123 -6.67 8.32 -13.74
CA ILE A 123 -5.32 8.67 -13.25
C ILE A 123 -5.41 9.53 -11.98
N PHE A 124 -6.25 10.55 -12.01
CA PHE A 124 -6.45 11.44 -10.86
C PHE A 124 -7.12 10.71 -9.70
N PHE A 125 -8.15 9.94 -9.98
CA PHE A 125 -8.87 9.18 -8.97
C PHE A 125 -7.94 8.18 -8.27
N SER A 126 -7.21 7.37 -9.03
CA SER A 126 -6.26 6.38 -8.49
C SER A 126 -5.14 7.04 -7.70
N TYR A 127 -4.65 8.19 -8.15
CA TYR A 127 -3.66 8.97 -7.40
C TYR A 127 -4.16 9.36 -6.01
N PHE A 128 -5.35 9.92 -5.92
CA PHE A 128 -5.93 10.29 -4.62
C PHE A 128 -6.18 9.07 -3.73
N VAL A 129 -6.62 7.96 -4.30
CA VAL A 129 -6.81 6.71 -3.55
C VAL A 129 -5.48 6.20 -2.99
N ILE A 130 -4.44 6.10 -3.82
CA ILE A 130 -3.15 5.51 -3.41
C ILE A 130 -2.45 6.42 -2.39
N VAL A 131 -2.26 7.69 -2.72
CA VAL A 131 -1.53 8.63 -1.85
C VAL A 131 -2.34 8.95 -0.60
N GLY A 132 -3.66 9.08 -0.74
CA GLY A 132 -4.57 9.31 0.39
C GLY A 132 -4.58 8.15 1.37
N SER A 133 -4.72 6.91 0.88
CA SER A 133 -4.67 5.70 1.71
C SER A 133 -3.33 5.55 2.42
N SER A 134 -2.22 5.74 1.71
CA SER A 134 -0.88 5.67 2.31
C SER A 134 -0.69 6.72 3.41
N SER A 135 -1.17 7.94 3.18
CA SER A 135 -1.11 9.01 4.18
C SER A 135 -2.01 8.74 5.38
N ALA A 136 -3.21 8.21 5.14
CA ALA A 136 -4.15 7.84 6.20
C ALA A 136 -3.58 6.74 7.11
N VAL A 137 -3.03 5.67 6.52
CA VAL A 137 -2.37 4.59 7.29
C VAL A 137 -1.21 5.13 8.11
N ASN A 138 -0.38 6.00 7.53
CA ASN A 138 0.75 6.60 8.25
C ASN A 138 0.30 7.49 9.43
N LEU A 139 -0.86 8.16 9.34
CA LEU A 139 -1.43 8.91 10.45
C LEU A 139 -2.03 7.99 11.52
N THR A 140 -2.62 6.87 11.11
CA THR A 140 -3.23 5.88 12.01
C THR A 140 -2.17 5.12 12.82
N ASP A 141 -0.94 5.00 12.31
CA ASP A 141 0.18 4.30 12.96
C ASP A 141 0.82 5.10 14.11
N GLY A 142 0.07 6.00 14.71
CA GLY A 142 0.49 6.77 15.89
C GLY A 142 0.34 6.03 17.22
N LEU A 143 -0.39 4.93 17.27
CA LEU A 143 -0.61 4.09 18.45
C LEU A 143 -0.30 2.62 18.14
N ASP A 144 0.33 1.94 19.08
CA ASP A 144 0.72 0.52 18.92
C ASP A 144 -0.48 -0.36 18.59
N GLY A 145 -0.39 -1.07 17.47
CA GLY A 145 -1.40 -2.02 17.01
C GLY A 145 -2.61 -1.40 16.30
N LEU A 146 -2.76 -0.08 16.27
CA LEU A 146 -3.93 0.55 15.65
C LEU A 146 -3.96 0.39 14.12
N ALA A 147 -2.82 0.45 13.45
CA ALA A 147 -2.73 0.29 11.99
C ALA A 147 -2.78 -1.18 11.54
N ILE A 148 -2.39 -2.12 12.39
CA ILE A 148 -2.30 -3.55 12.04
C ILE A 148 -3.68 -4.14 11.77
N MET A 149 -4.67 -3.91 12.65
CA MET A 149 -6.00 -4.51 12.51
C MET A 149 -6.72 -4.09 11.21
N PRO A 150 -6.83 -2.80 10.86
CA PRO A 150 -7.37 -2.39 9.57
C PRO A 150 -6.61 -3.00 8.38
N SER A 151 -5.28 -3.09 8.46
CA SER A 151 -4.46 -3.68 7.40
C SER A 151 -4.77 -5.16 7.19
N VAL A 152 -4.93 -5.93 8.29
CA VAL A 152 -5.31 -7.34 8.23
C VAL A 152 -6.73 -7.51 7.65
N MET A 153 -7.68 -6.67 8.07
CA MET A 153 -9.05 -6.71 7.56
C MET A 153 -9.12 -6.41 6.06
N ILE A 154 -8.39 -5.38 5.61
CA ILE A 154 -8.31 -5.03 4.17
C ILE A 154 -7.64 -6.15 3.39
N ALA A 155 -6.53 -6.69 3.86
CA ALA A 155 -5.83 -7.79 3.20
C ALA A 155 -6.72 -9.04 3.10
N ALA A 156 -7.45 -9.38 4.15
CA ALA A 156 -8.41 -10.49 4.14
C ALA A 156 -9.55 -10.25 3.14
N ALA A 157 -10.15 -9.05 3.15
CA ALA A 157 -11.22 -8.70 2.21
C ALA A 157 -10.74 -8.76 0.75
N LEU A 158 -9.57 -8.18 0.44
CA LEU A 158 -8.97 -8.25 -0.89
C LEU A 158 -8.62 -9.69 -1.29
N GLY A 159 -8.16 -10.52 -0.36
CA GLY A 159 -7.91 -11.94 -0.59
C GLY A 159 -9.17 -12.71 -0.96
N VAL A 160 -10.27 -12.47 -0.25
CA VAL A 160 -11.58 -13.07 -0.56
C VAL A 160 -12.09 -12.59 -1.93
N LEU A 161 -12.01 -11.31 -2.22
CA LEU A 161 -12.40 -10.75 -3.51
C LEU A 161 -11.53 -11.31 -4.64
N GLY A 162 -10.22 -11.39 -4.46
CA GLY A 162 -9.31 -11.98 -5.44
C GLY A 162 -9.58 -13.46 -5.70
N TYR A 163 -9.90 -14.22 -4.65
CA TYR A 163 -10.31 -15.62 -4.80
C TYR A 163 -11.63 -15.76 -5.55
N ALA A 164 -12.62 -14.94 -5.20
CA ALA A 164 -13.93 -14.98 -5.83
C ALA A 164 -13.89 -14.57 -7.32
N SER A 165 -13.15 -13.50 -7.64
CA SER A 165 -13.00 -13.05 -9.03
C SER A 165 -12.09 -13.97 -9.86
N GLY A 166 -11.14 -14.66 -9.24
CA GLY A 166 -10.29 -15.65 -9.92
C GLY A 166 -10.95 -17.00 -10.19
N ASN A 167 -12.20 -17.23 -9.75
CA ASN A 167 -12.95 -18.44 -9.98
C ASN A 167 -14.16 -18.16 -10.87
N ILE A 168 -14.17 -18.74 -12.07
CA ILE A 168 -15.20 -18.47 -13.09
C ILE A 168 -16.62 -18.79 -12.61
N ILE A 169 -16.80 -19.84 -11.80
CA ILE A 169 -18.11 -20.25 -11.29
C ILE A 169 -18.60 -19.25 -10.22
N ILE A 170 -17.69 -18.83 -9.34
CA ILE A 170 -18.03 -17.89 -8.26
C ILE A 170 -18.24 -16.48 -8.82
N SER A 171 -17.40 -16.05 -9.76
CA SER A 171 -17.52 -14.73 -10.39
C SER A 171 -18.83 -14.59 -11.16
N ASP A 172 -19.22 -15.62 -11.91
CA ASP A 172 -20.49 -15.67 -12.62
C ASP A 172 -21.69 -15.67 -11.66
N TYR A 173 -21.64 -16.51 -10.62
CA TYR A 173 -22.67 -16.54 -9.58
C TYR A 173 -22.85 -15.20 -8.86
N LEU A 174 -21.74 -14.54 -8.51
CA LEU A 174 -21.75 -13.23 -7.83
C LEU A 174 -21.93 -12.05 -8.81
N ASN A 175 -21.89 -12.32 -10.11
CA ASN A 175 -21.93 -11.31 -11.17
C ASN A 175 -20.86 -10.21 -10.97
N ILE A 176 -19.64 -10.64 -10.64
CA ILE A 176 -18.45 -9.79 -10.54
C ILE A 176 -17.53 -10.06 -11.73
N PRO A 177 -16.71 -9.09 -12.17
CA PRO A 177 -15.75 -9.32 -13.25
C PRO A 177 -14.77 -10.44 -12.90
N TYR A 178 -14.55 -11.35 -13.86
CA TYR A 178 -13.56 -12.41 -13.80
C TYR A 178 -12.20 -11.89 -14.26
#